data_4a887f8d0aa3b129e9fd761a4f5b3825
#
_entry.id   4a887f8d0aa3b129e9fd761a4f5b3825
#
_cell.length_a   1.000
_cell.length_b   1.000
_cell.length_c   1.000
_cell.angle_alpha   90.00
_cell.angle_beta   90.00
_cell.angle_gamma   90.00
#
_symmetry.space_group_name_H-M   'P 1'
#
loop_
_entity.id
_entity.type
_entity.pdbx_description
1 polymer ?
#
loop_
_entity_poly.entity_id
_entity_poly.type
_entity_poly.pdbx_seq_one_letter_code
_entity_poly.pdbx_strand_id
1 'polypeptide(L)'
;MEASFLNSSKHRTFSLNFNFFDHTMHKHKIYSLKKKAFWYWMRILIMFSILLLFLIFYISKQLQHETYQGIHQTMDLYVQQLNKSMETAENCLWEFANNNTDVVDTITSKNNPNAVISQIKASRLLDNTLSYMTDIDGMFVYGKANDHFVCRYKNGGSNDCSSYMKKLLRQSGEDASALNFKSWYYIELERHTYLIRIINDLHGYLGAWIRLDELNAPFDDSNTIFLFADENGIPYDNESWSDFKLSTDFSTQKPHRIRGKDGIQYLQVAEKLPSSTCSLNALIPSEEVNTPIYNMLKLLLGGALLIFVVSLF
;
A
#
# COMPACT_ATOMS: atom_id res chain seq x y z
N MET A 1 -106.68 -14.35 -53.97
CA MET A 1 -105.86 -13.65 -54.96
C MET A 1 -105.16 -12.50 -54.30
N GLU A 2 -103.95 -12.36 -54.50
CA GLU A 2 -103.10 -11.23 -54.12
C GLU A 2 -102.91 -11.05 -52.61
N ALA A 3 -101.84 -10.80 -52.08
CA ALA A 3 -100.49 -10.49 -52.48
C ALA A 3 -99.59 -10.73 -51.33
N SER A 4 -98.47 -11.30 -51.50
CA SER A 4 -97.41 -11.37 -50.56
C SER A 4 -96.10 -11.12 -51.26
N PHE A 5 -95.60 -9.95 -51.19
CA PHE A 5 -94.20 -9.64 -51.46
C PHE A 5 -93.83 -8.28 -50.79
N LEU A 6 -93.11 -8.31 -49.71
CA LEU A 6 -92.22 -7.21 -49.26
C LEU A 6 -91.86 -7.41 -47.79
N ASN A 7 -90.92 -8.33 -47.52
CA ASN A 7 -90.21 -8.21 -46.28
C ASN A 7 -88.92 -9.06 -46.23
N SER A 8 -87.98 -8.78 -47.11
CA SER A 8 -86.68 -9.50 -47.06
C SER A 8 -85.42 -8.67 -47.22
N SER A 9 -85.48 -7.37 -47.17
CA SER A 9 -84.25 -6.56 -47.38
C SER A 9 -83.71 -5.74 -46.20
N LYS A 10 -84.40 -5.82 -45.04
CA LYS A 10 -83.97 -4.98 -43.87
C LYS A 10 -83.10 -5.72 -42.80
N HIS A 11 -82.95 -7.04 -42.91
CA HIS A 11 -82.23 -7.79 -41.87
C HIS A 11 -80.75 -8.04 -42.19
N ARG A 12 -80.24 -7.77 -43.37
CA ARG A 12 -78.84 -8.00 -43.73
C ARG A 12 -77.86 -6.84 -43.45
N THR A 13 -78.36 -5.66 -43.35
CA THR A 13 -77.47 -4.49 -43.11
C THR A 13 -77.13 -4.21 -41.61
N PHE A 14 -77.86 -4.81 -40.67
CA PHE A 14 -77.65 -4.62 -39.27
C PHE A 14 -76.66 -5.58 -38.65
N SER A 15 -76.42 -6.74 -39.20
CA SER A 15 -75.50 -7.74 -38.69
C SER A 15 -74.01 -7.45 -39.02
N LEU A 16 -73.75 -6.74 -40.12
CA LEU A 16 -72.36 -6.38 -40.52
C LEU A 16 -71.75 -5.23 -39.71
N ASN A 17 -72.54 -4.34 -39.17
CA ASN A 17 -72.04 -3.25 -38.35
C ASN A 17 -71.76 -3.66 -36.91
N PHE A 18 -72.41 -4.70 -36.39
CA PHE A 18 -72.12 -5.15 -35.01
C PHE A 18 -70.80 -5.88 -34.90
N ASN A 19 -70.38 -6.64 -35.88
CA ASN A 19 -69.08 -7.34 -35.91
C ASN A 19 -67.90 -6.37 -36.10
N PHE A 20 -68.10 -5.24 -36.80
CA PHE A 20 -67.04 -4.24 -36.96
C PHE A 20 -66.81 -3.44 -35.70
N PHE A 21 -67.86 -3.13 -34.94
CA PHE A 21 -67.78 -2.42 -33.66
C PHE A 21 -67.16 -3.31 -32.55
N ASP A 22 -67.47 -4.58 -32.54
CA ASP A 22 -66.91 -5.53 -31.56
C ASP A 22 -65.42 -5.79 -31.79
N HIS A 23 -65.02 -5.86 -33.05
CA HIS A 23 -63.62 -6.04 -33.41
C HIS A 23 -62.75 -4.82 -33.11
N THR A 24 -63.29 -3.58 -33.22
CA THR A 24 -62.61 -2.35 -32.87
C THR A 24 -62.56 -2.13 -31.36
N MET A 25 -63.59 -2.49 -30.63
CA MET A 25 -63.61 -2.41 -29.16
C MET A 25 -62.65 -3.46 -28.55
N HIS A 26 -62.55 -4.65 -29.12
CA HIS A 26 -61.60 -5.66 -28.65
C HIS A 26 -60.17 -5.23 -28.91
N LYS A 27 -59.83 -4.62 -30.04
CA LYS A 27 -58.51 -4.07 -30.34
C LYS A 27 -58.14 -2.94 -29.38
N HIS A 28 -59.04 -2.02 -29.06
CA HIS A 28 -58.81 -0.94 -28.10
C HIS A 28 -58.58 -1.44 -26.65
N LYS A 29 -59.30 -2.50 -26.25
CA LYS A 29 -59.17 -3.11 -24.93
C LYS A 29 -57.85 -3.85 -24.79
N ILE A 30 -57.40 -4.56 -25.84
CA ILE A 30 -56.12 -5.27 -25.92
C ILE A 30 -54.97 -4.25 -25.91
N TYR A 31 -55.07 -3.13 -26.63
CA TYR A 31 -54.04 -2.07 -26.65
C TYR A 31 -53.91 -1.38 -25.25
N SER A 32 -55.02 -1.19 -24.56
CA SER A 32 -55.04 -0.64 -23.20
C SER A 32 -54.42 -1.59 -22.17
N LEU A 33 -54.63 -2.89 -22.29
CA LEU A 33 -54.01 -3.94 -21.48
C LEU A 33 -52.51 -4.03 -21.69
N LYS A 34 -52.04 -4.06 -22.95
CA LYS A 34 -50.61 -4.05 -23.28
C LYS A 34 -49.91 -2.81 -22.73
N LYS A 35 -50.52 -1.62 -22.85
CA LYS A 35 -49.98 -0.38 -22.31
C LYS A 35 -49.87 -0.40 -20.78
N LYS A 36 -50.85 -0.95 -20.08
CA LYS A 36 -50.82 -1.12 -18.63
C LYS A 36 -49.74 -2.11 -18.19
N ALA A 37 -49.65 -3.26 -18.86
CA ALA A 37 -48.62 -4.27 -18.60
C ALA A 37 -47.22 -3.70 -18.81
N PHE A 38 -46.99 -2.94 -19.90
CA PHE A 38 -45.73 -2.25 -20.14
C PHE A 38 -45.33 -1.28 -19.00
N TRP A 39 -46.27 -0.49 -18.50
CA TRP A 39 -46.00 0.42 -17.40
C TRP A 39 -45.70 -0.31 -16.08
N TYR A 40 -46.32 -1.47 -15.82
CA TYR A 40 -45.96 -2.29 -14.64
C TYR A 40 -44.57 -2.89 -14.79
N TRP A 41 -44.22 -3.40 -15.96
CA TRP A 41 -42.88 -3.90 -16.25
C TRP A 41 -41.81 -2.80 -16.11
N MET A 42 -42.06 -1.61 -16.63
CA MET A 42 -41.17 -0.46 -16.47
C MET A 42 -40.95 -0.08 -15.01
N ARG A 43 -41.96 -0.11 -14.18
CA ARG A 43 -41.82 0.15 -12.74
C ARG A 43 -40.96 -0.90 -12.04
N ILE A 44 -41.17 -2.17 -12.33
CA ILE A 44 -40.38 -3.27 -11.79
C ILE A 44 -38.92 -3.13 -12.21
N LEU A 45 -38.65 -2.81 -13.47
CA LEU A 45 -37.31 -2.64 -14.03
C LEU A 45 -36.60 -1.45 -13.41
N ILE A 46 -37.27 -0.33 -13.17
CA ILE A 46 -36.73 0.83 -12.47
C ILE A 46 -36.39 0.48 -11.02
N MET A 47 -37.30 -0.19 -10.29
CA MET A 47 -37.01 -0.63 -8.92
C MET A 47 -35.79 -1.58 -8.86
N PHE A 48 -35.72 -2.53 -9.81
CA PHE A 48 -34.58 -3.45 -9.90
C PHE A 48 -33.26 -2.72 -10.22
N SER A 49 -33.30 -1.73 -11.12
CA SER A 49 -32.13 -0.90 -11.44
C SER A 49 -31.64 -0.09 -10.23
N ILE A 50 -32.56 0.48 -9.44
CA ILE A 50 -32.21 1.22 -8.21
C ILE A 50 -31.57 0.27 -7.20
N LEU A 51 -32.14 -0.93 -7.02
CA LEU A 51 -31.58 -1.94 -6.10
C LEU A 51 -30.19 -2.40 -6.55
N LEU A 52 -29.97 -2.61 -7.86
CA LEU A 52 -28.67 -2.93 -8.42
C LEU A 52 -27.64 -1.81 -8.17
N LEU A 53 -28.00 -0.54 -8.40
CA LEU A 53 -27.12 0.59 -8.13
C LEU A 53 -26.73 0.65 -6.65
N PHE A 54 -27.67 0.41 -5.75
CA PHE A 54 -27.40 0.37 -4.31
C PHE A 54 -26.44 -0.77 -3.94
N LEU A 55 -26.66 -1.96 -4.54
CA LEU A 55 -25.81 -3.14 -4.32
C LEU A 55 -24.39 -2.91 -4.83
N ILE A 56 -24.24 -2.30 -6.01
CA ILE A 56 -22.94 -1.93 -6.58
C ILE A 56 -22.22 -0.94 -5.67
N PHE A 57 -22.92 0.09 -5.19
CA PHE A 57 -22.33 1.07 -4.29
C PHE A 57 -21.87 0.41 -2.97
N TYR A 58 -22.66 -0.50 -2.42
CA TYR A 58 -22.32 -1.25 -1.22
C TYR A 58 -21.10 -2.14 -1.42
N ILE A 59 -21.07 -2.96 -2.49
CA ILE A 59 -19.94 -3.83 -2.82
C ILE A 59 -18.67 -3.01 -3.07
N SER A 60 -18.79 -1.90 -3.80
CA SER A 60 -17.68 -0.98 -4.06
C SER A 60 -17.04 -0.48 -2.76
N LYS A 61 -17.87 -0.03 -1.82
CA LYS A 61 -17.40 0.46 -0.54
C LYS A 61 -16.76 -0.65 0.31
N GLN A 62 -17.34 -1.84 0.28
CA GLN A 62 -16.82 -3.02 0.98
C GLN A 62 -15.46 -3.44 0.40
N LEU A 63 -15.35 -3.52 -0.92
CA LEU A 63 -14.10 -3.91 -1.59
C LEU A 63 -12.97 -2.90 -1.31
N GLN A 64 -13.27 -1.59 -1.36
CA GLN A 64 -12.29 -0.57 -0.98
C GLN A 64 -11.81 -0.74 0.46
N HIS A 65 -12.72 -1.04 1.37
CA HIS A 65 -12.39 -1.25 2.78
C HIS A 65 -11.52 -2.50 2.99
N GLU A 66 -11.87 -3.62 2.34
CA GLU A 66 -11.11 -4.88 2.42
C GLU A 66 -9.70 -4.73 1.81
N THR A 67 -9.59 -4.07 0.65
CA THR A 67 -8.29 -3.79 0.02
C THR A 67 -7.42 -2.94 0.94
N TYR A 68 -7.99 -1.88 1.51
CA TYR A 68 -7.27 -1.02 2.45
C TYR A 68 -6.81 -1.79 3.70
N GLN A 69 -7.70 -2.58 4.29
CA GLN A 69 -7.35 -3.41 5.46
C GLN A 69 -6.27 -4.44 5.14
N GLY A 70 -6.33 -5.08 3.97
CA GLY A 70 -5.32 -6.04 3.54
C GLY A 70 -3.93 -5.40 3.42
N ILE A 71 -3.85 -4.21 2.83
CA ILE A 71 -2.58 -3.48 2.70
C ILE A 71 -2.09 -2.99 4.08
N HIS A 72 -2.98 -2.47 4.91
CA HIS A 72 -2.64 -2.06 6.26
C HIS A 72 -2.06 -3.23 7.08
N GLN A 73 -2.70 -4.40 7.04
CA GLN A 73 -2.20 -5.60 7.72
C GLN A 73 -0.83 -6.03 7.18
N THR A 74 -0.63 -5.97 5.86
CA THR A 74 0.67 -6.32 5.25
C THR A 74 1.75 -5.34 5.68
N MET A 75 1.46 -4.04 5.71
CA MET A 75 2.37 -3.02 6.19
C MET A 75 2.70 -3.19 7.68
N ASP A 76 1.70 -3.43 8.51
CA ASP A 76 1.88 -3.66 9.95
C ASP A 76 2.79 -4.86 10.21
N LEU A 77 2.56 -5.99 9.53
CA LEU A 77 3.43 -7.16 9.62
C LEU A 77 4.86 -6.85 9.19
N TYR A 78 5.03 -6.10 8.11
CA TYR A 78 6.34 -5.72 7.61
C TYR A 78 7.08 -4.77 8.58
N VAL A 79 6.38 -3.76 9.09
CA VAL A 79 6.92 -2.84 10.11
C VAL A 79 7.29 -3.60 11.39
N GLN A 80 6.46 -4.56 11.84
CA GLN A 80 6.78 -5.39 13.00
C GLN A 80 8.02 -6.25 12.76
N GLN A 81 8.16 -6.86 11.57
CA GLN A 81 9.35 -7.64 11.21
C GLN A 81 10.60 -6.76 11.20
N LEU A 82 10.54 -5.60 10.55
CA LEU A 82 11.64 -4.65 10.49
C LEU A 82 12.02 -4.16 11.88
N ASN A 83 11.04 -3.77 12.70
CA ASN A 83 11.27 -3.33 14.08
C ASN A 83 11.94 -4.43 14.91
N LYS A 84 11.52 -5.68 14.78
CA LYS A 84 12.15 -6.82 15.46
C LYS A 84 13.59 -7.02 15.03
N SER A 85 13.88 -6.86 13.73
CA SER A 85 15.27 -6.94 13.20
C SER A 85 16.13 -5.80 13.77
N MET A 86 15.58 -4.58 13.84
CA MET A 86 16.23 -3.41 14.43
C MET A 86 16.53 -3.60 15.93
N GLU A 87 15.56 -4.08 16.70
CA GLU A 87 15.74 -4.39 18.12
C GLU A 87 16.75 -5.51 18.35
N THR A 88 16.73 -6.54 17.51
CA THR A 88 17.69 -7.65 17.60
C THR A 88 19.10 -7.16 17.32
N ALA A 89 19.29 -6.32 16.29
CA ALA A 89 20.59 -5.71 16.00
C ALA A 89 21.07 -4.83 17.15
N GLU A 90 20.20 -4.01 17.72
CA GLU A 90 20.53 -3.15 18.86
C GLU A 90 20.95 -3.97 20.09
N ASN A 91 20.24 -5.03 20.41
CA ASN A 91 20.59 -5.94 21.51
C ASN A 91 21.94 -6.61 21.28
N CYS A 92 22.24 -7.04 20.05
CA CYS A 92 23.56 -7.59 19.70
C CYS A 92 24.68 -6.55 19.84
N LEU A 93 24.44 -5.31 19.41
CA LEU A 93 25.43 -4.23 19.59
C LEU A 93 25.73 -3.96 21.07
N TRP A 94 24.70 -3.95 21.93
CA TRP A 94 24.87 -3.81 23.38
C TRP A 94 25.58 -5.01 24.01
N GLU A 95 25.28 -6.23 23.56
CA GLU A 95 26.00 -7.43 24.00
C GLU A 95 27.48 -7.36 23.62
N PHE A 96 27.79 -6.92 22.40
CA PHE A 96 29.17 -6.76 21.94
C PHE A 96 29.91 -5.70 22.75
N ALA A 97 29.28 -4.58 23.07
CA ALA A 97 29.88 -3.52 23.85
C ALA A 97 30.20 -3.95 25.27
N ASN A 98 29.32 -4.74 25.89
CA ASN A 98 29.44 -5.05 27.32
C ASN A 98 30.12 -6.38 27.62
N ASN A 99 29.96 -7.40 26.76
CA ASN A 99 30.30 -8.78 27.11
C ASN A 99 31.37 -9.39 26.20
N ASN A 100 31.64 -8.81 25.04
CA ASN A 100 32.58 -9.41 24.09
C ASN A 100 33.99 -8.84 24.24
N THR A 101 34.90 -9.61 24.82
CA THR A 101 36.29 -9.19 25.06
C THR A 101 37.02 -8.82 23.78
N ASP A 102 36.82 -9.53 22.67
CA ASP A 102 37.50 -9.24 21.41
C ASP A 102 37.06 -7.91 20.81
N VAL A 103 35.77 -7.55 20.97
CA VAL A 103 35.24 -6.24 20.57
C VAL A 103 35.76 -5.15 21.50
N VAL A 104 35.70 -5.37 22.79
CA VAL A 104 36.22 -4.41 23.81
C VAL A 104 37.72 -4.16 23.59
N ASP A 105 38.50 -5.22 23.36
CA ASP A 105 39.93 -5.10 23.06
C ASP A 105 40.18 -4.33 21.75
N THR A 106 39.36 -4.56 20.74
CA THR A 106 39.46 -3.82 19.46
C THR A 106 39.23 -2.34 19.64
N ILE A 107 38.33 -1.96 20.55
CA ILE A 107 37.98 -0.55 20.84
C ILE A 107 39.06 0.12 21.76
N THR A 108 39.59 -0.63 22.70
CA THR A 108 40.45 -0.05 23.79
C THR A 108 41.94 -0.17 23.56
N SER A 109 42.40 -1.22 22.82
CA SER A 109 43.83 -1.53 22.72
C SER A 109 44.61 -0.57 21.85
N LYS A 110 45.56 0.13 22.44
CA LYS A 110 46.53 0.97 21.73
C LYS A 110 47.79 0.16 21.39
N ASN A 111 48.08 -0.03 20.10
CA ASN A 111 49.34 -0.56 19.56
C ASN A 111 49.85 -1.90 20.17
N ASN A 112 48.92 -2.79 20.53
CA ASN A 112 49.27 -4.10 21.06
C ASN A 112 49.24 -5.14 19.89
N PRO A 113 50.18 -6.06 19.75
CA PRO A 113 50.13 -7.16 18.81
C PRO A 113 48.81 -7.95 18.90
N ASN A 114 48.25 -8.08 20.07
CA ASN A 114 46.96 -8.73 20.30
C ASN A 114 45.81 -7.93 19.71
N ALA A 115 45.92 -6.64 19.46
CA ALA A 115 44.87 -5.82 18.86
C ALA A 115 44.53 -6.30 17.44
N VAL A 116 45.51 -6.75 16.66
CA VAL A 116 45.27 -7.31 15.31
C VAL A 116 44.45 -8.60 15.39
N ILE A 117 44.79 -9.44 16.39
CA ILE A 117 44.06 -10.70 16.61
C ILE A 117 42.64 -10.42 17.02
N SER A 118 42.42 -9.46 17.94
CA SER A 118 41.10 -9.04 18.38
C SER A 118 40.27 -8.44 17.24
N GLN A 119 40.86 -7.61 16.36
CA GLN A 119 40.19 -7.10 15.14
C GLN A 119 39.75 -8.24 14.20
N ILE A 120 40.60 -9.26 13.97
CA ILE A 120 40.22 -10.40 13.13
C ILE A 120 39.06 -11.16 13.76
N LYS A 121 39.07 -11.36 15.07
CA LYS A 121 38.01 -12.07 15.78
C LYS A 121 36.73 -11.24 15.81
N ALA A 122 36.80 -9.95 16.09
CA ALA A 122 35.67 -9.02 16.02
C ALA A 122 35.05 -9.00 14.59
N SER A 123 35.90 -8.96 13.59
CA SER A 123 35.49 -9.06 12.19
C SER A 123 34.70 -10.34 11.86
N ARG A 124 35.20 -11.51 12.34
CA ARG A 124 34.49 -12.79 12.19
C ARG A 124 33.16 -12.82 12.95
N LEU A 125 33.15 -12.22 14.15
CA LEU A 125 31.94 -12.12 14.95
C LEU A 125 30.87 -11.31 14.21
N LEU A 126 31.22 -10.15 13.65
CA LEU A 126 30.30 -9.32 12.88
C LEU A 126 29.79 -10.08 11.65
N ASP A 127 30.67 -10.79 10.95
CA ASP A 127 30.32 -11.56 9.76
C ASP A 127 29.33 -12.70 10.08
N ASN A 128 29.63 -13.46 11.14
CA ASN A 128 28.74 -14.50 11.64
C ASN A 128 27.36 -13.92 12.05
N THR A 129 27.37 -12.80 12.78
CA THR A 129 26.13 -12.17 13.23
C THR A 129 25.28 -11.71 12.04
N LEU A 130 25.89 -11.06 11.05
CA LEU A 130 25.20 -10.63 9.83
C LEU A 130 24.61 -11.79 9.04
N SER A 131 25.22 -12.97 9.10
CA SER A 131 24.69 -14.15 8.40
C SER A 131 23.34 -14.63 8.92
N TYR A 132 23.00 -14.32 10.17
CA TYR A 132 21.70 -14.65 10.78
C TYR A 132 20.66 -13.53 10.70
N MET A 133 21.10 -12.30 10.44
CA MET A 133 20.21 -11.12 10.37
C MET A 133 19.83 -10.83 8.92
N THR A 134 18.63 -11.19 8.50
CA THR A 134 18.20 -11.03 7.10
C THR A 134 18.16 -9.57 6.66
N ASP A 135 17.65 -8.69 7.51
CA ASP A 135 17.32 -7.30 7.17
C ASP A 135 18.43 -6.30 7.53
N ILE A 136 19.50 -6.74 8.18
CA ILE A 136 20.66 -5.91 8.50
C ILE A 136 21.72 -6.07 7.43
N ASP A 137 22.15 -4.97 6.81
CA ASP A 137 23.09 -4.97 5.69
C ASP A 137 24.53 -4.80 6.12
N GLY A 138 24.78 -4.21 7.26
CA GLY A 138 26.11 -4.06 7.77
C GLY A 138 26.19 -3.73 9.25
N MET A 139 27.36 -4.02 9.81
CA MET A 139 27.71 -3.72 11.21
C MET A 139 29.16 -3.24 11.29
N PHE A 140 29.44 -2.39 12.25
CA PHE A 140 30.80 -1.88 12.50
C PHE A 140 31.12 -1.73 13.97
N VAL A 141 32.42 -1.68 14.23
CA VAL A 141 33.03 -1.34 15.51
C VAL A 141 34.13 -0.29 15.26
N TYR A 142 34.16 0.77 16.04
CA TYR A 142 35.15 1.84 15.94
C TYR A 142 35.74 2.19 17.31
N GLY A 143 37.04 2.14 17.44
CA GLY A 143 37.76 2.53 18.63
C GLY A 143 38.26 3.99 18.56
N LYS A 144 37.79 4.86 19.48
CA LYS A 144 38.17 6.26 19.53
C LYS A 144 39.68 6.47 19.83
N ALA A 145 40.24 5.59 20.65
CA ALA A 145 41.62 5.76 21.16
C ALA A 145 42.69 5.32 20.17
N ASN A 146 42.33 4.45 19.22
CA ASN A 146 43.26 3.79 18.30
C ASN A 146 42.91 3.97 16.84
N ASP A 147 41.79 4.65 16.51
CA ASP A 147 41.26 4.86 15.17
C ASP A 147 41.04 3.56 14.41
N HIS A 148 40.83 2.45 15.12
CA HIS A 148 40.53 1.16 14.48
C HIS A 148 39.08 1.08 14.07
N PHE A 149 38.83 0.86 12.78
CA PHE A 149 37.51 0.66 12.22
C PHE A 149 37.40 -0.73 11.62
N VAL A 150 36.60 -1.58 12.23
CA VAL A 150 36.26 -2.91 11.77
C VAL A 150 34.81 -2.91 11.29
N CYS A 151 34.57 -3.31 10.06
CA CYS A 151 33.28 -3.31 9.45
C CYS A 151 33.05 -4.60 8.65
N ARG A 152 31.81 -5.08 8.66
CA ARG A 152 31.31 -6.16 7.80
C ARG A 152 29.96 -5.77 7.24
N TYR A 153 29.72 -6.13 6.01
CA TYR A 153 28.47 -5.85 5.31
C TYR A 153 28.16 -6.95 4.29
N LYS A 154 26.87 -7.10 3.98
CA LYS A 154 26.40 -7.98 2.92
C LYS A 154 26.74 -7.39 1.55
N ASN A 155 26.62 -8.19 0.51
CA ASN A 155 26.99 -7.83 -0.84
C ASN A 155 26.25 -6.58 -1.35
N GLY A 156 26.88 -5.85 -2.27
CA GLY A 156 26.21 -5.03 -3.27
C GLY A 156 25.91 -3.59 -2.88
N GLY A 157 26.81 -2.81 -2.29
CA GLY A 157 26.60 -1.36 -2.22
C GLY A 157 26.79 -0.72 -0.83
N SER A 158 26.95 -1.52 0.19
CA SER A 158 27.20 -1.01 1.55
C SER A 158 28.62 -0.45 1.75
N ASN A 159 29.45 -0.41 0.72
CA ASN A 159 30.79 0.18 0.78
C ASN A 159 30.74 1.68 1.04
N ASP A 160 29.76 2.36 0.46
CA ASP A 160 29.59 3.81 0.59
C ASP A 160 29.18 4.16 2.03
N CYS A 161 28.25 3.39 2.60
CA CYS A 161 27.87 3.54 4.00
C CYS A 161 29.05 3.29 4.94
N SER A 162 29.84 2.23 4.71
CA SER A 162 31.05 1.93 5.48
C SER A 162 32.05 3.09 5.41
N SER A 163 32.33 3.62 4.22
CA SER A 163 33.24 4.74 4.00
C SER A 163 32.75 6.02 4.65
N TYR A 164 31.46 6.31 4.52
CA TYR A 164 30.81 7.43 5.16
C TYR A 164 30.92 7.34 6.70
N MET A 165 30.58 6.18 7.27
CA MET A 165 30.61 5.96 8.72
C MET A 165 32.03 6.13 9.27
N LYS A 166 33.01 5.58 8.57
CA LYS A 166 34.44 5.77 8.96
C LYS A 166 34.84 7.24 8.97
N LYS A 167 34.43 8.02 7.96
CA LYS A 167 34.71 9.45 7.88
C LYS A 167 33.98 10.23 8.97
N LEU A 168 32.68 9.94 9.16
CA LEU A 168 31.85 10.59 10.15
C LEU A 168 32.39 10.41 11.57
N LEU A 169 32.73 9.16 11.95
CA LEU A 169 33.21 8.83 13.28
C LEU A 169 34.59 9.44 13.57
N ARG A 170 35.43 9.57 12.55
CA ARG A 170 36.73 10.25 12.66
C ARG A 170 36.57 11.76 12.87
N GLN A 171 35.61 12.37 12.17
CA GLN A 171 35.34 13.81 12.29
C GLN A 171 34.63 14.19 13.58
N SER A 172 33.79 13.27 14.11
CA SER A 172 32.98 13.49 15.32
C SER A 172 33.77 13.43 16.63
N GLY A 173 35.10 13.26 16.60
CA GLY A 173 36.00 12.95 17.72
C GLY A 173 35.72 13.63 19.07
N GLU A 174 35.16 14.84 19.12
CA GLU A 174 34.75 15.53 20.33
C GLU A 174 33.29 15.99 20.37
N ASP A 175 32.63 16.10 19.22
CA ASP A 175 31.25 16.61 19.08
C ASP A 175 30.23 15.52 18.70
N ALA A 176 30.36 14.35 19.29
CA ALA A 176 29.39 13.24 19.13
C ALA A 176 27.96 13.58 19.62
N SER A 177 27.78 14.74 20.24
CA SER A 177 26.47 15.26 20.66
C SER A 177 25.57 15.66 19.46
N ALA A 178 26.16 15.91 18.29
CA ALA A 178 25.42 16.28 17.08
C ALA A 178 24.70 15.07 16.39
N LEU A 179 25.13 13.83 16.68
CA LEU A 179 24.49 12.64 16.19
C LEU A 179 23.49 12.12 17.21
N ASN A 180 22.22 12.07 16.84
CA ASN A 180 21.17 11.56 17.72
C ASN A 180 21.23 10.03 17.80
N PHE A 181 22.11 9.50 18.64
CA PHE A 181 22.34 8.05 18.78
C PHE A 181 21.24 7.29 19.54
N LYS A 182 20.14 7.96 19.92
CA LYS A 182 19.08 7.33 20.74
C LYS A 182 18.12 6.43 19.96
N SER A 183 18.05 6.60 18.64
CA SER A 183 17.15 5.85 17.77
C SER A 183 17.82 5.55 16.43
N TRP A 184 17.22 4.71 15.62
CA TRP A 184 17.59 4.55 14.23
C TRP A 184 17.29 5.84 13.48
N TYR A 185 18.25 6.34 12.71
CA TYR A 185 18.11 7.57 11.94
C TYR A 185 18.37 7.33 10.46
N TYR A 186 17.69 8.11 9.65
CA TYR A 186 17.77 8.07 8.20
C TYR A 186 18.99 8.86 7.71
N ILE A 187 19.71 8.28 6.73
CA ILE A 187 20.70 8.99 5.93
C ILE A 187 20.56 8.63 4.45
N GLU A 188 20.87 9.58 3.60
CA GLU A 188 20.98 9.41 2.17
C GLU A 188 22.45 9.53 1.75
N LEU A 189 22.95 8.56 1.00
CA LEU A 189 24.32 8.50 0.50
C LEU A 189 24.30 8.18 -1.00
N GLU A 190 24.71 9.15 -1.81
CA GLU A 190 24.78 9.05 -3.28
C GLU A 190 23.46 8.62 -3.93
N ARG A 191 23.22 7.32 -4.03
CA ARG A 191 22.01 6.73 -4.65
C ARG A 191 21.25 5.77 -3.74
N HIS A 192 21.72 5.65 -2.50
CA HIS A 192 21.18 4.66 -1.57
C HIS A 192 20.74 5.31 -0.28
N THR A 193 19.69 4.78 0.30
CA THR A 193 19.09 5.24 1.53
C THR A 193 19.26 4.21 2.63
N TYR A 194 19.59 4.68 3.81
CA TYR A 194 19.94 3.81 4.93
C TYR A 194 19.24 4.25 6.22
N LEU A 195 18.85 3.27 7.04
CA LEU A 195 18.62 3.46 8.47
C LEU A 195 19.86 3.01 9.22
N ILE A 196 20.38 3.88 10.06
CA ILE A 196 21.61 3.62 10.82
C ILE A 196 21.33 3.74 12.32
N ARG A 197 21.86 2.81 13.09
CA ARG A 197 21.91 2.83 14.53
C ARG A 197 23.37 2.89 15.00
N ILE A 198 23.67 3.83 15.90
CA ILE A 198 25.00 3.95 16.51
C ILE A 198 24.83 3.90 18.02
N ILE A 199 25.59 3.03 18.65
CA ILE A 199 25.73 2.96 20.10
C ILE A 199 27.08 3.57 20.47
N ASN A 200 27.03 4.54 21.37
CA ASN A 200 28.22 5.17 21.92
C ASN A 200 28.59 4.49 23.24
N ASP A 201 29.70 3.78 23.25
CA ASP A 201 30.33 3.26 24.45
C ASP A 201 31.48 4.19 24.93
N LEU A 202 31.94 4.05 26.18
CA LEU A 202 33.00 4.88 26.78
C LEU A 202 34.24 4.97 25.89
N HIS A 203 34.56 3.90 25.17
CA HIS A 203 35.83 3.76 24.45
C HIS A 203 35.69 3.82 22.93
N GLY A 204 34.44 3.73 22.41
CA GLY A 204 34.22 3.66 20.99
C GLY A 204 32.77 3.76 20.54
N TYR A 205 32.54 3.33 19.32
CA TYR A 205 31.23 3.30 18.72
C TYR A 205 30.99 1.92 18.07
N LEU A 206 29.78 1.42 18.25
CA LEU A 206 29.29 0.26 17.54
C LEU A 206 28.05 0.66 16.74
N GLY A 207 27.86 0.08 15.60
CA GLY A 207 26.65 0.39 14.85
C GLY A 207 26.27 -0.64 13.82
N ALA A 208 25.05 -0.50 13.35
CA ALA A 208 24.47 -1.31 12.29
C ALA A 208 23.69 -0.43 11.33
N TRP A 209 23.50 -0.90 10.11
CA TRP A 209 22.65 -0.23 9.11
C TRP A 209 21.82 -1.21 8.31
N ILE A 210 20.73 -0.67 7.79
CA ILE A 210 19.77 -1.31 6.92
C ILE A 210 19.68 -0.48 5.64
N ARG A 211 19.76 -1.09 4.47
CA ARG A 211 19.56 -0.41 3.19
C ARG A 211 18.09 -0.44 2.81
N LEU A 212 17.45 0.72 2.74
CA LEU A 212 16.01 0.84 2.54
C LEU A 212 15.57 0.53 1.11
N ASP A 213 16.38 0.82 0.11
CA ASP A 213 16.09 0.57 -1.29
C ASP A 213 15.99 -0.95 -1.61
N GLU A 214 16.68 -1.81 -0.89
CA GLU A 214 16.51 -3.26 -1.02
C GLU A 214 15.27 -3.80 -0.29
N LEU A 215 14.78 -3.06 0.71
CA LEU A 215 13.58 -3.44 1.45
C LEU A 215 12.29 -3.31 0.63
N ASN A 216 12.30 -2.53 -0.45
CA ASN A 216 11.13 -2.36 -1.34
C ASN A 216 10.91 -3.55 -2.28
N ALA A 217 11.90 -4.43 -2.43
CA ALA A 217 11.83 -5.59 -3.32
C ALA A 217 10.65 -6.56 -3.08
N PRO A 218 10.18 -6.82 -1.84
CA PRO A 218 9.03 -7.71 -1.61
C PRO A 218 7.70 -7.18 -2.16
N PHE A 219 7.65 -5.90 -2.53
CA PHE A 219 6.42 -5.21 -2.97
C PHE A 219 6.41 -4.91 -4.48
N ASP A 220 7.40 -5.41 -5.22
CA ASP A 220 7.63 -5.11 -6.65
C ASP A 220 6.49 -5.58 -7.59
N ASP A 221 5.64 -6.50 -7.13
CA ASP A 221 4.54 -7.05 -7.92
C ASP A 221 3.25 -6.19 -7.93
N SER A 222 3.22 -5.10 -7.15
CA SER A 222 2.07 -4.19 -7.09
C SER A 222 2.47 -2.79 -7.61
N ASN A 223 1.55 -2.10 -8.29
CA ASN A 223 1.73 -0.68 -8.62
C ASN A 223 1.68 0.23 -7.37
N THR A 224 1.77 -0.35 -6.18
CA THR A 224 1.83 0.35 -4.91
C THR A 224 3.22 0.92 -4.71
N ILE A 225 3.30 2.22 -4.47
CA ILE A 225 4.57 2.91 -4.22
C ILE A 225 4.80 2.93 -2.71
N PHE A 226 5.95 2.44 -2.28
CA PHE A 226 6.36 2.48 -0.88
C PHE A 226 7.39 3.57 -0.67
N LEU A 227 7.14 4.41 0.36
CA LEU A 227 7.99 5.56 0.68
C LEU A 227 8.25 5.60 2.18
N PHE A 228 9.50 5.83 2.55
CA PHE A 228 9.81 6.24 3.91
C PHE A 228 9.66 7.76 4.02
N ALA A 229 9.17 8.23 5.16
CA ALA A 229 9.02 9.66 5.43
C ALA A 229 9.49 10.01 6.85
N ASP A 230 9.83 11.27 7.04
CA ASP A 230 10.21 11.81 8.34
C ASP A 230 8.99 11.99 9.28
N GLU A 231 9.24 12.47 10.50
CA GLU A 231 8.20 12.77 11.50
C GLU A 231 7.17 13.83 11.01
N ASN A 232 7.56 14.66 10.04
CA ASN A 232 6.71 15.70 9.47
C ASN A 232 5.92 15.21 8.24
N GLY A 233 6.14 13.96 7.81
CA GLY A 233 5.54 13.37 6.62
C GLY A 233 6.22 13.82 5.32
N ILE A 234 7.49 14.26 5.38
CA ILE A 234 8.28 14.57 4.19
C ILE A 234 8.93 13.28 3.70
N PRO A 235 8.62 12.84 2.47
CA PRO A 235 9.20 11.63 1.91
C PRO A 235 10.71 11.75 1.76
N TYR A 236 11.40 10.67 2.08
CA TYR A 236 12.81 10.51 1.78
C TYR A 236 12.98 9.98 0.34
N ASP A 237 14.03 10.40 -0.33
CA ASP A 237 14.58 9.80 -1.54
C ASP A 237 13.62 9.60 -2.73
N ASN A 238 12.66 10.48 -2.92
CA ASN A 238 11.89 10.44 -4.16
C ASN A 238 11.66 11.83 -4.71
N GLU A 239 12.44 12.23 -5.73
CA GLU A 239 12.29 13.52 -6.42
C GLU A 239 10.85 13.78 -6.88
N SER A 240 10.11 12.72 -7.20
CA SER A 240 8.70 12.79 -7.61
C SER A 240 7.77 13.14 -6.44
N TRP A 241 8.15 12.85 -5.19
CA TRP A 241 7.32 12.97 -4.00
C TRP A 241 7.84 13.98 -2.97
N SER A 242 9.06 14.53 -3.15
CA SER A 242 9.71 15.45 -2.21
C SER A 242 8.87 16.67 -1.84
N ASP A 243 7.99 17.13 -2.75
CA ASP A 243 7.14 18.30 -2.52
C ASP A 243 5.79 17.97 -1.86
N PHE A 244 5.54 16.70 -1.58
CA PHE A 244 4.30 16.25 -0.95
C PHE A 244 4.48 16.07 0.55
N LYS A 245 3.50 16.56 1.27
CA LYS A 245 3.38 16.25 2.70
C LYS A 245 2.44 15.08 2.87
N LEU A 246 3.00 13.93 3.24
CA LEU A 246 2.24 12.74 3.58
C LEU A 246 1.53 12.95 4.93
N SER A 247 0.40 12.29 5.11
CA SER A 247 -0.30 12.30 6.40
C SER A 247 0.51 11.54 7.44
N THR A 248 0.67 12.14 8.61
CA THR A 248 1.31 11.55 9.80
C THR A 248 0.29 11.05 10.81
N ASP A 249 -0.99 10.99 10.41
CA ASP A 249 -2.04 10.45 11.27
C ASP A 249 -2.12 8.94 11.11
N PHE A 250 -1.45 8.22 11.99
CA PHE A 250 -1.42 6.76 12.07
C PHE A 250 -2.64 6.16 12.78
N SER A 251 -3.50 7.02 13.37
CA SER A 251 -4.64 6.59 14.18
C SER A 251 -5.90 6.33 13.37
N THR A 252 -5.97 6.82 12.14
CA THR A 252 -7.18 6.73 11.32
C THR A 252 -7.18 5.45 10.48
N GLN A 253 -8.16 4.59 10.71
CA GLN A 253 -8.46 3.44 9.85
C GLN A 253 -9.02 3.85 8.46
N LYS A 254 -8.96 5.14 8.12
CA LYS A 254 -9.48 5.67 6.84
C LYS A 254 -8.31 6.08 5.95
N PRO A 255 -8.29 5.65 4.69
CA PRO A 255 -7.24 6.04 3.76
C PRO A 255 -7.27 7.56 3.52
N HIS A 256 -6.11 8.19 3.63
CA HIS A 256 -5.93 9.54 3.15
C HIS A 256 -5.81 9.55 1.63
N ARG A 257 -6.44 10.53 0.97
CA ARG A 257 -6.34 10.70 -0.48
C ARG A 257 -5.33 11.77 -0.80
N ILE A 258 -4.35 11.41 -1.60
CA ILE A 258 -3.29 12.30 -2.06
C ILE A 258 -3.35 12.35 -3.58
N ARG A 259 -3.05 13.51 -4.16
CA ARG A 259 -2.94 13.64 -5.61
C ARG A 259 -1.47 13.78 -5.98
N GLY A 260 -0.95 12.85 -6.78
CA GLY A 260 0.41 12.89 -7.30
C GLY A 260 0.66 14.02 -8.30
N LYS A 261 1.92 14.31 -8.60
CA LYS A 261 2.33 15.28 -9.66
C LYS A 261 1.88 14.81 -11.05
N ASP A 262 1.76 13.52 -11.26
CA ASP A 262 1.19 12.86 -12.44
C ASP A 262 -0.31 13.09 -12.63
N GLY A 263 -0.97 13.72 -11.64
CA GLY A 263 -2.40 13.94 -11.60
C GLY A 263 -3.20 12.74 -11.12
N ILE A 264 -2.56 11.60 -10.84
CA ILE A 264 -3.19 10.38 -10.32
C ILE A 264 -3.57 10.60 -8.85
N GLN A 265 -4.73 10.07 -8.47
CA GLN A 265 -5.13 10.02 -7.06
C GLN A 265 -4.64 8.74 -6.42
N TYR A 266 -3.97 8.88 -5.29
CA TYR A 266 -3.47 7.78 -4.48
C TYR A 266 -4.21 7.69 -3.15
N LEU A 267 -4.36 6.48 -2.65
CA LEU A 267 -4.76 6.20 -1.28
C LEU A 267 -3.50 5.95 -0.47
N GLN A 268 -3.30 6.73 0.59
CA GLN A 268 -2.17 6.56 1.50
C GLN A 268 -2.56 5.67 2.67
N VAL A 269 -1.70 4.69 2.95
CA VAL A 269 -1.65 3.92 4.20
C VAL A 269 -0.31 4.22 4.85
N ALA A 270 -0.30 4.60 6.11
CA ALA A 270 0.91 4.98 6.83
C ALA A 270 1.07 4.18 8.12
N GLU A 271 2.30 3.70 8.38
CA GLU A 271 2.68 3.01 9.61
C GLU A 271 3.94 3.63 10.19
N LYS A 272 3.97 3.82 11.51
CA LYS A 272 5.14 4.36 12.20
C LYS A 272 6.15 3.24 12.48
N LEU A 273 7.44 3.49 12.26
CA LEU A 273 8.52 2.62 12.73
C LEU A 273 8.84 2.95 14.20
N PRO A 274 8.51 2.08 15.17
CA PRO A 274 8.61 2.40 16.59
C PRO A 274 10.03 2.74 17.06
N SER A 275 11.04 2.04 16.54
CA SER A 275 12.46 2.23 16.92
C SER A 275 13.16 3.35 16.14
N SER A 276 12.44 4.10 15.31
CA SER A 276 13.00 5.17 14.48
C SER A 276 12.13 6.42 14.49
N THR A 277 12.63 7.50 13.90
CA THR A 277 11.87 8.74 13.64
C THR A 277 11.13 8.69 12.30
N CYS A 278 11.13 7.54 11.64
CA CYS A 278 10.59 7.36 10.30
C CYS A 278 9.20 6.73 10.32
N SER A 279 8.47 6.93 9.23
CA SER A 279 7.23 6.22 8.92
C SER A 279 7.34 5.54 7.56
N LEU A 280 6.70 4.37 7.41
CA LEU A 280 6.52 3.70 6.13
C LEU A 280 5.14 4.09 5.57
N ASN A 281 5.11 4.46 4.31
CA ASN A 281 3.90 4.89 3.62
C ASN A 281 3.71 4.08 2.34
N ALA A 282 2.52 3.51 2.16
CA ALA A 282 2.09 2.89 0.92
C ALA A 282 1.14 3.83 0.18
N LEU A 283 1.43 4.11 -1.08
CA LEU A 283 0.62 4.91 -1.99
C LEU A 283 0.03 3.99 -3.06
N ILE A 284 -1.27 3.81 -3.02
CA ILE A 284 -2.01 2.91 -3.89
C ILE A 284 -2.75 3.73 -4.92
N PRO A 285 -2.53 3.56 -6.24
CA PRO A 285 -3.31 4.24 -7.25
C PRO A 285 -4.81 3.97 -7.08
N SER A 286 -5.62 5.02 -6.96
CA SER A 286 -7.08 4.87 -6.78
C SER A 286 -7.74 4.12 -7.94
N GLU A 287 -7.13 4.13 -9.12
CA GLU A 287 -7.60 3.39 -10.29
C GLU A 287 -7.54 1.89 -10.09
N GLU A 288 -6.51 1.37 -9.43
CA GLU A 288 -6.40 -0.08 -9.15
C GLU A 288 -7.53 -0.58 -8.27
N VAL A 289 -7.87 0.18 -7.25
CA VAL A 289 -8.98 -0.15 -6.35
C VAL A 289 -10.33 -0.03 -7.06
N ASN A 290 -10.46 0.92 -8.00
CA ASN A 290 -11.71 1.19 -8.70
C ASN A 290 -11.91 0.34 -9.96
N THR A 291 -10.85 -0.13 -10.62
CA THR A 291 -10.95 -0.89 -11.89
C THR A 291 -11.81 -2.15 -11.77
N PRO A 292 -11.69 -3.01 -10.75
CA PRO A 292 -12.59 -4.15 -10.57
C PRO A 292 -14.05 -3.72 -10.45
N ILE A 293 -14.29 -2.60 -9.77
CA ILE A 293 -15.63 -2.03 -9.56
C ILE A 293 -16.23 -1.56 -10.88
N TYR A 294 -15.46 -0.83 -11.70
CA TYR A 294 -15.90 -0.40 -13.03
C TYR A 294 -16.18 -1.58 -13.97
N ASN A 295 -15.40 -2.64 -13.89
CA ASN A 295 -15.62 -3.84 -14.69
C ASN A 295 -16.90 -4.58 -14.26
N MET A 296 -17.15 -4.71 -12.96
CA MET A 296 -18.43 -5.22 -12.45
C MET A 296 -19.61 -4.34 -12.87
N LEU A 297 -19.47 -3.02 -12.80
CA LEU A 297 -20.50 -2.07 -13.22
C LEU A 297 -20.84 -2.22 -14.71
N LYS A 298 -19.82 -2.32 -15.57
CA LYS A 298 -20.01 -2.56 -17.02
C LYS A 298 -20.76 -3.86 -17.29
N LEU A 299 -20.39 -4.92 -16.59
CA LEU A 299 -21.00 -6.24 -16.75
C LEU A 299 -22.46 -6.25 -16.30
N LEU A 300 -22.78 -5.59 -15.18
CA LEU A 300 -24.15 -5.47 -14.67
C LEU A 300 -25.01 -4.56 -15.54
N LEU A 301 -24.47 -3.44 -16.03
CA LEU A 301 -25.17 -2.56 -16.98
C LEU A 301 -25.43 -3.27 -18.30
N GLY A 302 -24.44 -4.01 -18.82
CA GLY A 302 -24.61 -4.83 -20.03
C GLY A 302 -25.70 -5.91 -19.87
N GLY A 303 -25.71 -6.60 -18.73
CA GLY A 303 -26.74 -7.59 -18.40
C GLY A 303 -28.13 -6.98 -18.26
N ALA A 304 -28.25 -5.83 -17.59
CA ALA A 304 -29.52 -5.11 -17.46
C ALA A 304 -30.05 -4.64 -18.82
N LEU A 305 -29.18 -4.15 -19.69
CA LEU A 305 -29.53 -3.73 -21.04
C LEU A 305 -30.00 -4.91 -21.90
N LEU A 306 -29.35 -6.06 -21.78
CA LEU A 306 -29.74 -7.28 -22.47
C LEU A 306 -31.11 -7.77 -22.00
N ILE A 307 -31.40 -7.80 -20.71
CA ILE A 307 -32.70 -8.13 -20.15
C ILE A 307 -33.77 -7.15 -20.66
N PHE A 308 -33.45 -5.85 -20.72
CA PHE A 308 -34.34 -4.84 -21.25
C PHE A 308 -34.67 -5.08 -22.71
N VAL A 309 -33.67 -5.38 -23.57
CA VAL A 309 -33.88 -5.68 -24.98
C VAL A 309 -34.77 -6.93 -25.15
N VAL A 310 -34.45 -8.01 -24.41
CA VAL A 310 -35.25 -9.26 -24.48
C VAL A 310 -36.67 -9.03 -23.97
N SER A 311 -36.92 -8.14 -23.05
CA SER A 311 -38.28 -7.84 -22.56
C SER A 311 -39.12 -7.00 -23.51
N LEU A 312 -38.52 -6.39 -24.55
CA LEU A 312 -39.21 -5.63 -25.59
C LEU A 312 -39.77 -6.49 -26.72
N PHE A 313 -39.22 -7.72 -26.89
CA PHE A 313 -39.69 -8.70 -27.87
C PHE A 313 -40.65 -9.69 -27.25
#